data_b0c336ab71173360959cb1df27162239
#
_entry.id   b0c336ab71173360959cb1df27162239
#
_cell.length_a   1.000
_cell.length_b   1.000
_cell.length_c   1.000
_cell.angle_alpha   90.00
_cell.angle_beta   90.00
_cell.angle_gamma   90.00
#
_symmetry.space_group_name_H-M   'P 1'
#
loop_
_entity.id
_entity.type
_entity.pdbx_description
1 polymer ?
#
loop_
_entity_poly.entity_id
_entity_poly.type
_entity_poly.pdbx_seq_one_letter_code
_entity_poly.pdbx_strand_id
1 'polypeptide(L)'
;MTRCFLLLVDGLRPDVAERRLAAGDLPHISAMLKQGGRTTAITGFPSTTSVAYLPFLTGCTPGHCDIPSIRWLDRSTYTGRWWRDRKAVRSYCGYQAPMLDDDIRKDVQTIFELVPESVGIFTPVARGLSRERDPSRRERQVWGSLAHVSKWHQPSDDAVARHLLKAAEGSSRFVFAQFPAVDGFTHQSGADSAPVHRALARVDTTVGRLRQHLTSTGEVEDSLILIVSDHGASAVHTHLDLADWFRAQGVPTVAHPVVWERKPRAAVMVAGNGSAMVYARPGEPRNRRLPIERLRRAQTFGSGGDIVAALIREPSIAFVAAESEDGGILIESATGSARITERNGEICYHPLSGDPLLLGGPQSASARQWVEATWDAPYPDAPFHLLDQFRTPRSGDLLVIGKEGYDFRARYEIPEHRWGHGSLTRAHMQTPVWSSQPLPTAPLRTVDLFPGMLEWLGYPVPDGIDGEPVWLPRERRLGRASRRPTVVASAGQPTDEVTITT
;
A
#
# COMPACT_ATOMS: atom_id res chain seq x y z
N MET A 1 -10.37 0.64 28.41
CA MET A 1 -9.61 -0.37 27.61
C MET A 1 -9.20 0.30 26.31
N THR A 2 -7.91 0.29 25.96
CA THR A 2 -7.45 0.95 24.73
C THR A 2 -7.90 0.18 23.48
N ARG A 3 -8.43 0.92 22.50
CA ARG A 3 -8.95 0.40 21.23
C ARG A 3 -8.33 1.15 20.06
N CYS A 4 -8.23 0.51 18.90
CA CYS A 4 -7.76 1.11 17.65
C CYS A 4 -8.71 0.75 16.53
N PHE A 5 -9.22 1.75 15.81
CA PHE A 5 -10.08 1.64 14.64
C PHE A 5 -9.29 2.15 13.43
N LEU A 6 -8.87 1.27 12.56
CA LEU A 6 -8.21 1.60 11.30
C LEU A 6 -9.24 1.55 10.17
N LEU A 7 -9.67 2.72 9.71
CA LEU A 7 -10.66 2.88 8.65
C LEU A 7 -9.91 3.20 7.34
N LEU A 8 -9.90 2.27 6.41
CA LEU A 8 -9.26 2.44 5.12
C LEU A 8 -10.31 2.86 4.10
N VAL A 9 -10.16 4.06 3.56
CA VAL A 9 -10.98 4.60 2.47
C VAL A 9 -10.20 4.39 1.17
N ASP A 10 -10.57 3.34 0.44
CA ASP A 10 -9.87 2.87 -0.75
C ASP A 10 -9.80 3.96 -1.83
N GLY A 11 -8.61 4.22 -2.37
CA GLY A 11 -8.39 5.15 -3.47
C GLY A 11 -8.61 6.64 -3.15
N LEU A 12 -8.66 7.04 -1.88
CA LEU A 12 -8.85 8.45 -1.49
C LEU A 12 -7.58 9.27 -1.72
N ARG A 13 -7.67 10.28 -2.57
CA ARG A 13 -6.58 11.21 -2.86
C ARG A 13 -6.48 12.30 -1.78
N PRO A 14 -5.26 12.72 -1.37
CA PRO A 14 -5.07 13.79 -0.38
C PRO A 14 -5.70 15.11 -0.80
N ASP A 15 -5.56 15.51 -2.06
CA ASP A 15 -6.09 16.78 -2.57
C ASP A 15 -7.62 16.83 -2.59
N VAL A 16 -8.30 15.71 -2.90
CA VAL A 16 -9.75 15.59 -2.81
C VAL A 16 -10.19 15.65 -1.35
N ALA A 17 -9.52 14.89 -0.49
CA ALA A 17 -9.77 14.85 0.93
C ALA A 17 -9.71 16.26 1.57
N GLU A 18 -8.65 17.02 1.27
CA GLU A 18 -8.48 18.40 1.78
C GLU A 18 -9.52 19.36 1.22
N ARG A 19 -9.87 19.27 -0.07
CA ARG A 19 -10.94 20.10 -0.64
C ARG A 19 -12.29 19.86 0.04
N ARG A 20 -12.63 18.60 0.33
CA ARG A 20 -13.91 18.27 0.99
C ARG A 20 -13.94 18.71 2.47
N LEU A 21 -12.79 18.60 3.17
CA LEU A 21 -12.66 19.18 4.52
C LEU A 21 -12.82 20.70 4.50
N ALA A 22 -12.15 21.38 3.57
CA ALA A 22 -12.23 22.84 3.44
C ALA A 22 -13.63 23.33 3.03
N ALA A 23 -14.37 22.55 2.22
CA ALA A 23 -15.74 22.83 1.84
C ALA A 23 -16.77 22.61 2.97
N GLY A 24 -16.35 21.96 4.09
CA GLY A 24 -17.25 21.64 5.20
C GLY A 24 -18.11 20.38 4.97
N ASP A 25 -17.82 19.60 3.94
CA ASP A 25 -18.58 18.41 3.57
C ASP A 25 -18.36 17.23 4.51
N LEU A 26 -17.34 17.32 5.41
CA LEU A 26 -16.92 16.27 6.33
C LEU A 26 -16.94 16.78 7.78
N PRO A 27 -18.10 17.16 8.33
CA PRO A 27 -18.17 17.82 9.62
C PRO A 27 -17.72 16.95 10.81
N HIS A 28 -17.98 15.64 10.78
CA HIS A 28 -17.62 14.71 11.86
C HIS A 28 -16.13 14.41 11.88
N ILE A 29 -15.52 14.20 10.71
CA ILE A 29 -14.06 14.05 10.56
C ILE A 29 -13.39 15.37 10.93
N SER A 30 -13.90 16.51 10.47
CA SER A 30 -13.39 17.84 10.83
C SER A 30 -13.39 18.05 12.36
N ALA A 31 -14.46 17.64 13.04
CA ALA A 31 -14.55 17.71 14.51
C ALA A 31 -13.55 16.77 15.20
N MET A 32 -13.27 15.60 14.64
CA MET A 32 -12.23 14.70 15.14
C MET A 32 -10.84 15.32 15.00
N LEU A 33 -10.54 15.92 13.85
CA LEU A 33 -9.24 16.49 13.54
C LEU A 33 -8.88 17.73 14.38
N LYS A 34 -9.85 18.41 15.00
CA LYS A 34 -9.58 19.51 15.95
C LYS A 34 -8.79 19.08 17.19
N GLN A 35 -8.94 17.83 17.59
CA GLN A 35 -8.23 17.23 18.75
C GLN A 35 -7.06 16.35 18.30
N GLY A 36 -7.13 15.86 17.07
CA GLY A 36 -6.18 14.95 16.47
C GLY A 36 -5.18 15.60 15.53
N GLY A 37 -4.90 14.93 14.42
CA GLY A 37 -3.97 15.40 13.40
C GLY A 37 -4.29 14.86 12.03
N ARG A 38 -3.74 15.52 11.02
CA ARG A 38 -3.78 15.08 9.63
C ARG A 38 -2.43 15.27 8.97
N THR A 39 -2.07 14.35 8.09
CA THR A 39 -0.86 14.40 7.28
C THR A 39 -1.07 13.57 6.01
N THR A 40 -0.05 13.49 5.21
CA THR A 40 0.03 12.59 4.05
C THR A 40 1.11 11.54 4.31
N ALA A 41 0.99 10.36 3.75
CA ALA A 41 2.00 9.31 3.79
C ALA A 41 2.30 8.79 2.39
N ILE A 42 3.48 8.19 2.20
CA ILE A 42 3.81 7.41 1.02
C ILE A 42 3.34 5.97 1.25
N THR A 43 2.55 5.45 0.34
CA THR A 43 2.04 4.08 0.42
C THR A 43 3.05 3.04 -0.08
N GLY A 44 2.74 1.74 0.14
CA GLY A 44 3.52 0.64 -0.42
C GLY A 44 3.38 0.53 -1.94
N PHE A 45 4.44 0.07 -2.59
CA PHE A 45 4.42 -0.19 -4.04
C PHE A 45 4.40 -1.71 -4.33
N PRO A 46 3.62 -2.17 -5.32
CA PRO A 46 2.66 -1.44 -6.17
C PRO A 46 1.47 -0.86 -5.39
N SER A 47 1.12 0.40 -5.70
CA SER A 47 0.05 1.14 -5.05
C SER A 47 -1.33 0.63 -5.50
N THR A 48 -1.69 -0.57 -5.04
CA THR A 48 -2.89 -1.29 -5.45
C THR A 48 -3.62 -1.89 -4.26
N THR A 49 -4.94 -1.93 -4.36
CA THR A 49 -5.82 -2.61 -3.41
C THR A 49 -5.29 -3.98 -3.01
N SER A 50 -5.40 -4.37 -1.76
CA SER A 50 -4.88 -5.59 -1.12
C SER A 50 -3.36 -5.58 -0.87
N VAL A 51 -2.53 -5.21 -1.84
CA VAL A 51 -1.06 -5.18 -1.69
C VAL A 51 -0.64 -4.02 -0.81
N ALA A 52 -1.19 -2.82 -1.06
CA ALA A 52 -0.93 -1.64 -0.26
C ALA A 52 -1.61 -1.65 1.14
N TYR A 53 -2.31 -2.75 1.50
CA TYR A 53 -2.80 -2.97 2.87
C TYR A 53 -1.75 -3.63 3.76
N LEU A 54 -0.79 -4.36 3.15
CA LEU A 54 0.25 -5.07 3.89
C LEU A 54 1.02 -4.16 4.85
N PRO A 55 1.46 -2.95 4.45
CA PRO A 55 2.12 -2.02 5.35
C PRO A 55 1.34 -1.74 6.64
N PHE A 56 0.03 -1.53 6.54
CA PHE A 56 -0.84 -1.27 7.69
C PHE A 56 -1.07 -2.49 8.57
N LEU A 57 -1.10 -3.68 7.98
CA LEU A 57 -1.54 -4.90 8.64
C LEU A 57 -0.39 -5.81 9.09
N THR A 58 0.85 -5.54 8.65
CA THR A 58 2.02 -6.36 8.96
C THR A 58 3.22 -5.55 9.45
N GLY A 59 3.23 -4.23 9.24
CA GLY A 59 4.43 -3.42 9.46
C GLY A 59 5.56 -3.69 8.46
N CYS A 60 5.27 -4.42 7.37
CA CYS A 60 6.24 -4.79 6.34
C CYS A 60 5.78 -4.30 4.97
N THR A 61 6.74 -3.98 4.13
CA THR A 61 6.50 -3.61 2.72
C THR A 61 6.06 -4.83 1.89
N PRO A 62 5.43 -4.62 0.73
CA PRO A 62 5.02 -5.72 -0.15
C PRO A 62 6.17 -6.66 -0.54
N GLY A 63 7.35 -6.11 -0.87
CA GLY A 63 8.53 -6.91 -1.21
C GLY A 63 9.02 -7.75 -0.03
N HIS A 64 8.99 -7.21 1.17
CA HIS A 64 9.30 -7.95 2.40
C HIS A 64 8.28 -9.05 2.69
N CYS A 65 7.00 -8.78 2.45
CA CYS A 65 5.93 -9.79 2.57
C CYS A 65 5.99 -10.90 1.52
N ASP A 66 6.91 -10.81 0.55
CA ASP A 66 7.04 -11.70 -0.61
C ASP A 66 5.84 -11.62 -1.58
N ILE A 67 5.18 -10.46 -1.62
CA ILE A 67 4.02 -10.17 -2.46
C ILE A 67 4.39 -9.12 -3.51
N PRO A 68 4.80 -9.52 -4.73
CA PRO A 68 5.32 -8.56 -5.71
C PRO A 68 4.25 -7.70 -6.35
N SER A 69 2.99 -8.14 -6.38
CA SER A 69 1.90 -7.44 -7.05
C SER A 69 0.54 -8.06 -6.71
N ILE A 70 -0.54 -7.35 -7.02
CA ILE A 70 -1.91 -7.90 -6.98
C ILE A 70 -2.12 -9.02 -8.02
N ARG A 71 -1.35 -8.97 -9.11
CA ARG A 71 -1.26 -10.05 -10.11
C ARG A 71 0.21 -10.40 -10.34
N TRP A 72 0.56 -11.66 -10.29
CA TRP A 72 1.92 -12.13 -10.50
C TRP A 72 1.96 -13.58 -10.95
N LEU A 73 3.12 -14.02 -11.48
CA LEU A 73 3.32 -15.38 -11.94
C LEU A 73 4.20 -16.13 -10.96
N ASP A 74 3.67 -17.21 -10.39
CA ASP A 74 4.46 -18.19 -9.66
C ASP A 74 5.24 -19.07 -10.63
N ARG A 75 6.50 -18.69 -10.88
CA ARG A 75 7.39 -19.45 -11.77
C ARG A 75 7.66 -20.87 -11.29
N SER A 76 7.62 -21.11 -9.98
CA SER A 76 7.95 -22.41 -9.39
C SER A 76 6.89 -23.46 -9.71
N THR A 77 5.64 -23.04 -9.91
CA THR A 77 4.50 -23.92 -10.19
C THR A 77 3.99 -23.83 -11.62
N TYR A 78 4.43 -22.84 -12.40
CA TYR A 78 3.97 -22.66 -13.77
C TYR A 78 4.52 -23.75 -14.72
N THR A 79 3.64 -24.45 -15.44
CA THR A 79 3.97 -25.60 -16.29
C THR A 79 3.73 -25.37 -17.79
N GLY A 80 3.10 -24.25 -18.16
CA GLY A 80 2.64 -24.00 -19.54
C GLY A 80 1.39 -24.81 -19.93
N ARG A 81 0.70 -25.43 -18.97
CA ARG A 81 -0.53 -26.23 -19.17
C ARG A 81 -1.71 -25.53 -18.51
N TRP A 82 -2.61 -24.94 -19.32
CA TRP A 82 -3.70 -24.08 -18.85
C TRP A 82 -4.53 -24.63 -17.69
N TRP A 83 -4.80 -25.94 -17.65
CA TRP A 83 -5.60 -26.56 -16.58
C TRP A 83 -4.83 -26.73 -15.26
N ARG A 84 -3.47 -26.72 -15.30
CA ARG A 84 -2.62 -26.79 -14.10
C ARG A 84 -2.21 -25.42 -13.60
N ASP A 85 -2.10 -24.45 -14.50
CA ASP A 85 -1.49 -23.14 -14.23
C ASP A 85 -2.46 -22.09 -13.68
N ARG A 86 -3.74 -22.46 -13.48
CA ARG A 86 -4.74 -21.55 -12.89
C ARG A 86 -4.33 -20.95 -11.56
N LYS A 87 -3.55 -21.71 -10.74
CA LYS A 87 -3.02 -21.22 -9.47
C LYS A 87 -1.64 -20.60 -9.60
N ALA A 88 -0.90 -20.89 -10.67
CA ALA A 88 0.41 -20.29 -10.92
C ALA A 88 0.29 -18.82 -11.32
N VAL A 89 -0.78 -18.44 -12.01
CA VAL A 89 -1.12 -17.05 -12.26
C VAL A 89 -1.98 -16.55 -11.10
N ARG A 90 -1.36 -15.82 -10.17
CA ARG A 90 -2.04 -15.20 -9.03
C ARG A 90 -2.81 -13.96 -9.47
N SER A 91 -4.02 -13.80 -8.93
CA SER A 91 -4.79 -12.57 -8.99
C SER A 91 -5.59 -12.43 -7.71
N TYR A 92 -5.20 -11.53 -6.83
CA TYR A 92 -5.90 -11.31 -5.56
C TYR A 92 -7.21 -10.52 -5.73
N CYS A 93 -7.61 -10.26 -6.98
CA CYS A 93 -8.95 -9.81 -7.31
C CYS A 93 -9.91 -11.02 -7.41
N GLY A 94 -11.06 -10.97 -6.79
CA GLY A 94 -12.09 -12.00 -6.90
C GLY A 94 -11.79 -13.28 -6.13
N TYR A 95 -11.97 -14.45 -6.76
CA TYR A 95 -11.97 -15.75 -6.08
C TYR A 95 -10.62 -16.19 -5.50
N GLN A 96 -9.52 -15.64 -5.99
CA GLN A 96 -8.17 -15.94 -5.49
C GLN A 96 -7.73 -15.02 -4.34
N ALA A 97 -8.51 -14.01 -3.95
CA ALA A 97 -8.17 -13.12 -2.84
C ALA A 97 -7.73 -13.85 -1.55
N PRO A 98 -8.35 -14.99 -1.15
CA PRO A 98 -7.90 -15.73 0.04
C PRO A 98 -6.49 -16.34 -0.08
N MET A 99 -5.93 -16.46 -1.30
CA MET A 99 -4.55 -16.97 -1.48
C MET A 99 -3.50 -15.97 -1.01
N LEU A 100 -3.86 -14.69 -0.83
CA LEU A 100 -2.94 -13.67 -0.30
C LEU A 100 -2.40 -14.08 1.07
N ASP A 101 -3.26 -14.59 1.96
CA ASP A 101 -2.86 -15.04 3.31
C ASP A 101 -1.83 -16.18 3.27
N ASP A 102 -1.98 -17.11 2.30
CA ASP A 102 -1.05 -18.22 2.12
C ASP A 102 0.27 -17.79 1.47
N ASP A 103 0.23 -16.77 0.61
CA ASP A 103 1.36 -16.27 -0.14
C ASP A 103 2.25 -15.29 0.67
N ILE A 104 1.71 -14.60 1.70
CA ILE A 104 2.52 -13.78 2.63
C ILE A 104 3.57 -14.67 3.33
N ARG A 105 4.82 -14.23 3.41
CA ARG A 105 5.91 -14.90 4.11
C ARG A 105 5.47 -15.39 5.50
N LYS A 106 5.92 -16.59 5.87
CA LYS A 106 5.45 -17.24 7.11
C LYS A 106 6.02 -16.61 8.39
N ASP A 107 7.15 -15.94 8.28
CA ASP A 107 7.81 -15.21 9.38
C ASP A 107 7.28 -13.78 9.56
N VAL A 108 6.49 -13.26 8.62
CA VAL A 108 5.77 -11.99 8.76
C VAL A 108 4.45 -12.23 9.49
N GLN A 109 4.24 -11.55 10.61
CA GLN A 109 3.01 -11.62 11.40
C GLN A 109 2.04 -10.51 11.01
N THR A 110 0.76 -10.83 10.94
CA THR A 110 -0.29 -9.82 10.77
C THR A 110 -0.70 -9.23 12.13
N ILE A 111 -1.26 -8.04 12.14
CA ILE A 111 -1.84 -7.43 13.34
C ILE A 111 -2.93 -8.31 13.97
N PHE A 112 -3.63 -9.12 13.15
CA PHE A 112 -4.66 -10.04 13.62
C PHE A 112 -4.09 -11.26 14.36
N GLU A 113 -2.85 -11.64 14.07
CA GLU A 113 -2.12 -12.66 14.82
C GLU A 113 -1.53 -12.09 16.11
N LEU A 114 -1.13 -10.82 16.11
CA LEU A 114 -0.56 -10.12 17.27
C LEU A 114 -1.60 -9.64 18.28
N VAL A 115 -2.80 -9.28 17.80
CA VAL A 115 -3.91 -8.76 18.63
C VAL A 115 -5.09 -9.72 18.56
N PRO A 116 -5.21 -10.67 19.49
CA PRO A 116 -6.25 -11.69 19.45
C PRO A 116 -7.70 -11.17 19.42
N GLU A 117 -7.96 -10.00 20.05
CA GLU A 117 -9.28 -9.37 20.06
C GLU A 117 -9.52 -8.43 18.86
N SER A 118 -9.03 -8.81 17.69
CA SER A 118 -9.19 -8.04 16.46
C SER A 118 -10.41 -8.46 15.63
N VAL A 119 -10.96 -7.54 14.85
CA VAL A 119 -12.01 -7.76 13.85
C VAL A 119 -11.58 -7.17 12.51
N GLY A 120 -11.71 -7.95 11.45
CA GLY A 120 -11.47 -7.51 10.08
C GLY A 120 -12.77 -7.38 9.29
N ILE A 121 -13.03 -6.21 8.70
CA ILE A 121 -14.24 -5.91 7.93
C ILE A 121 -13.83 -5.55 6.50
N PHE A 122 -14.30 -6.34 5.53
CA PHE A 122 -13.96 -6.24 4.12
C PHE A 122 -12.44 -6.36 3.84
N THR A 123 -11.69 -6.98 4.75
CA THR A 123 -10.24 -7.17 4.58
C THR A 123 -9.90 -8.34 3.65
N PRO A 124 -9.00 -8.16 2.67
CA PRO A 124 -8.45 -9.27 1.89
C PRO A 124 -7.38 -10.05 2.66
N VAL A 125 -6.74 -9.45 3.66
CA VAL A 125 -5.78 -10.08 4.57
C VAL A 125 -6.56 -10.55 5.80
N ALA A 126 -6.67 -11.85 6.00
CA ALA A 126 -7.47 -12.44 7.08
C ALA A 126 -6.68 -13.45 7.94
N ARG A 127 -5.39 -13.63 7.68
CA ARG A 127 -4.53 -14.51 8.47
C ARG A 127 -4.50 -14.05 9.93
N GLY A 128 -4.86 -14.96 10.86
CA GLY A 128 -5.05 -14.66 12.27
C GLY A 128 -6.50 -14.40 12.69
N LEU A 129 -7.43 -14.19 11.74
CA LEU A 129 -8.85 -14.01 12.03
C LEU A 129 -9.62 -15.35 12.05
N SER A 130 -10.43 -15.56 13.08
CA SER A 130 -11.48 -16.58 13.05
C SER A 130 -12.65 -16.14 12.16
N ARG A 131 -13.56 -17.06 11.85
CA ARG A 131 -14.75 -16.75 11.05
C ARG A 131 -15.66 -15.71 11.70
N GLU A 132 -15.78 -15.75 13.02
CA GLU A 132 -16.59 -14.79 13.79
C GLU A 132 -15.98 -13.39 13.76
N ARG A 133 -14.65 -13.29 13.58
CA ARG A 133 -13.90 -12.04 13.53
C ARG A 133 -13.70 -11.48 12.12
N ASP A 134 -14.16 -12.22 11.08
CA ASP A 134 -14.36 -11.72 9.70
C ASP A 134 -15.88 -11.79 9.36
N PRO A 135 -16.72 -10.95 10.01
CA PRO A 135 -18.17 -11.04 9.87
C PRO A 135 -18.68 -10.69 8.47
N SER A 136 -17.89 -9.96 7.71
CA SER A 136 -18.23 -9.47 6.37
C SER A 136 -17.78 -10.39 5.22
N ARG A 137 -17.15 -11.52 5.51
CA ARG A 137 -16.53 -12.40 4.50
C ARG A 137 -17.45 -12.76 3.33
N ARG A 138 -18.72 -13.11 3.61
CA ARG A 138 -19.71 -13.45 2.57
C ARG A 138 -20.15 -12.22 1.80
N GLU A 139 -20.41 -11.11 2.50
CA GLU A 139 -20.82 -9.85 1.88
C GLU A 139 -19.73 -9.29 0.99
N ARG A 140 -18.46 -9.34 1.41
CA ARG A 140 -17.30 -8.97 0.58
C ARG A 140 -17.26 -9.75 -0.74
N GLN A 141 -17.50 -11.06 -0.71
CA GLN A 141 -17.54 -11.87 -1.94
C GLN A 141 -18.68 -11.49 -2.87
N VAL A 142 -19.88 -11.27 -2.31
CA VAL A 142 -21.08 -10.91 -3.09
C VAL A 142 -20.96 -9.49 -3.64
N TRP A 143 -20.75 -8.51 -2.77
CA TRP A 143 -20.70 -7.09 -3.17
C TRP A 143 -19.45 -6.76 -3.99
N GLY A 144 -18.30 -7.34 -3.67
CA GLY A 144 -17.09 -7.18 -4.47
C GLY A 144 -17.27 -7.69 -5.90
N SER A 145 -17.91 -8.87 -6.07
CA SER A 145 -18.20 -9.41 -7.42
C SER A 145 -19.22 -8.56 -8.18
N LEU A 146 -20.27 -8.09 -7.51
CA LEU A 146 -21.29 -7.23 -8.11
C LEU A 146 -20.75 -5.84 -8.45
N ALA A 147 -19.90 -5.27 -7.61
CA ALA A 147 -19.28 -3.97 -7.85
C ALA A 147 -18.41 -3.97 -9.12
N HIS A 148 -17.70 -5.08 -9.41
CA HIS A 148 -16.90 -5.19 -10.65
C HIS A 148 -17.73 -5.22 -11.94
N VAL A 149 -18.98 -5.73 -11.91
CA VAL A 149 -19.84 -5.83 -13.10
C VAL A 149 -20.95 -4.79 -13.13
N SER A 150 -21.12 -4.05 -12.03
CA SER A 150 -22.17 -3.03 -11.90
C SER A 150 -21.56 -1.71 -11.41
N LYS A 151 -22.38 -0.65 -11.41
CA LYS A 151 -21.99 0.65 -10.82
C LYS A 151 -22.41 0.77 -9.34
N TRP A 152 -22.69 -0.35 -8.69
CA TRP A 152 -23.24 -0.39 -7.33
C TRP A 152 -22.13 -0.61 -6.29
N HIS A 153 -21.38 0.43 -5.97
CA HIS A 153 -20.34 0.37 -4.93
C HIS A 153 -20.89 0.65 -3.54
N GLN A 154 -21.97 1.44 -3.43
CA GLN A 154 -22.53 1.90 -2.15
C GLN A 154 -22.95 0.77 -1.18
N PRO A 155 -23.58 -0.36 -1.60
CA PRO A 155 -23.94 -1.42 -0.70
C PRO A 155 -22.76 -2.03 0.08
N SER A 156 -21.56 -1.99 -0.50
CA SER A 156 -20.34 -2.42 0.19
C SER A 156 -20.06 -1.53 1.39
N ASP A 157 -20.05 -0.21 1.21
CA ASP A 157 -19.80 0.74 2.29
C ASP A 157 -20.89 0.69 3.38
N ASP A 158 -22.15 0.50 2.98
CA ASP A 158 -23.27 0.34 3.93
C ASP A 158 -23.11 -0.94 4.79
N ALA A 159 -22.58 -2.02 4.21
CA ALA A 159 -22.24 -3.23 4.93
C ALA A 159 -21.06 -3.01 5.89
N VAL A 160 -20.01 -2.33 5.41
CA VAL A 160 -18.84 -1.98 6.24
C VAL A 160 -19.27 -1.14 7.44
N ALA A 161 -20.05 -0.08 7.23
CA ALA A 161 -20.53 0.80 8.29
C ALA A 161 -21.33 0.02 9.36
N ARG A 162 -22.22 -0.89 8.93
CA ARG A 162 -23.03 -1.71 9.82
C ARG A 162 -22.16 -2.64 10.68
N HIS A 163 -21.20 -3.34 10.07
CA HIS A 163 -20.29 -4.22 10.80
C HIS A 163 -19.32 -3.46 11.72
N LEU A 164 -18.84 -2.29 11.30
CA LEU A 164 -17.97 -1.42 12.11
C LEU A 164 -18.68 -0.97 13.38
N LEU A 165 -19.91 -0.46 13.27
CA LEU A 165 -20.68 -0.02 14.44
C LEU A 165 -21.00 -1.19 15.38
N LYS A 166 -21.32 -2.36 14.83
CA LYS A 166 -21.50 -3.57 15.65
C LYS A 166 -20.21 -4.01 16.35
N ALA A 167 -19.05 -3.92 15.67
CA ALA A 167 -17.76 -4.21 16.30
C ALA A 167 -17.40 -3.19 17.40
N ALA A 168 -17.83 -1.93 17.26
CA ALA A 168 -17.66 -0.90 18.28
C ALA A 168 -18.47 -1.20 19.56
N GLU A 169 -19.65 -1.82 19.45
CA GLU A 169 -20.46 -2.25 20.59
C GLU A 169 -19.83 -3.42 21.36
N GLY A 170 -18.92 -4.16 20.74
CA GLY A 170 -18.23 -5.31 21.34
C GLY A 170 -16.93 -4.94 22.05
N SER A 171 -16.19 -5.98 22.47
CA SER A 171 -14.92 -5.86 23.20
C SER A 171 -13.68 -5.88 22.31
N SER A 172 -13.82 -5.68 20.99
CA SER A 172 -12.69 -5.73 20.05
C SER A 172 -11.70 -4.61 20.35
N ARG A 173 -10.41 -4.95 20.45
CA ARG A 173 -9.34 -3.98 20.68
C ARG A 173 -8.82 -3.35 19.40
N PHE A 174 -8.71 -4.13 18.32
CA PHE A 174 -8.36 -3.65 17.00
C PHE A 174 -9.49 -3.95 16.00
N VAL A 175 -9.90 -2.95 15.25
CA VAL A 175 -10.90 -3.08 14.18
C VAL A 175 -10.33 -2.48 12.90
N PHE A 176 -10.18 -3.31 11.88
CA PHE A 176 -9.91 -2.88 10.51
C PHE A 176 -11.20 -2.84 9.71
N ALA A 177 -11.45 -1.75 8.99
CA ALA A 177 -12.62 -1.62 8.12
C ALA A 177 -12.26 -0.91 6.81
N GLN A 178 -12.44 -1.59 5.66
CA GLN A 178 -12.22 -1.02 4.33
C GLN A 178 -13.54 -0.51 3.75
N PHE A 179 -13.54 0.73 3.26
CA PHE A 179 -14.62 1.38 2.49
C PHE A 179 -14.24 1.44 1.00
N PRO A 180 -14.73 0.54 0.14
CA PRO A 180 -14.27 0.43 -1.25
C PRO A 180 -14.98 1.38 -2.23
N ALA A 181 -16.04 2.09 -1.83
CA ALA A 181 -16.88 2.82 -2.79
C ALA A 181 -16.18 4.05 -3.39
N VAL A 182 -15.26 4.70 -2.68
CA VAL A 182 -14.54 5.86 -3.21
C VAL A 182 -13.70 5.46 -4.42
N ASP A 183 -12.92 4.37 -4.33
CA ASP A 183 -12.13 3.86 -5.46
C ASP A 183 -13.03 3.41 -6.61
N GLY A 184 -14.06 2.62 -6.32
CA GLY A 184 -14.99 2.16 -7.34
C GLY A 184 -15.65 3.29 -8.14
N PHE A 185 -16.06 4.38 -7.49
CA PHE A 185 -16.58 5.56 -8.16
C PHE A 185 -15.49 6.37 -8.85
N THR A 186 -14.27 6.41 -8.30
CA THR A 186 -13.12 7.06 -8.92
C THR A 186 -12.81 6.47 -10.28
N HIS A 187 -12.72 5.15 -10.39
CA HIS A 187 -12.50 4.46 -11.66
C HIS A 187 -13.51 4.84 -12.74
N GLN A 188 -14.78 5.04 -12.37
CA GLN A 188 -15.85 5.28 -13.32
C GLN A 188 -16.11 6.75 -13.63
N SER A 189 -15.99 7.62 -12.64
CA SER A 189 -16.49 9.00 -12.70
C SER A 189 -15.44 10.05 -12.39
N GLY A 190 -14.27 9.64 -11.92
CA GLY A 190 -13.18 10.53 -11.50
C GLY A 190 -13.15 10.83 -10.00
N ALA A 191 -11.96 11.10 -9.52
CA ALA A 191 -11.68 11.22 -8.08
C ALA A 191 -12.39 12.40 -7.38
N ASP A 192 -12.76 13.45 -8.11
CA ASP A 192 -13.49 14.61 -7.56
C ASP A 192 -14.92 14.71 -8.13
N SER A 193 -15.59 13.57 -8.24
CA SER A 193 -16.94 13.46 -8.78
C SER A 193 -18.02 13.43 -7.69
N ALA A 194 -19.26 13.79 -8.05
CA ALA A 194 -20.37 13.77 -7.10
C ALA A 194 -20.63 12.38 -6.47
N PRO A 195 -20.46 11.22 -7.15
CA PRO A 195 -20.53 9.91 -6.49
C PRO A 195 -19.46 9.72 -5.42
N VAL A 196 -18.21 10.13 -5.68
CA VAL A 196 -17.10 10.07 -4.72
C VAL A 196 -17.40 10.96 -3.50
N HIS A 197 -17.89 12.20 -3.72
CA HIS A 197 -18.28 13.09 -2.61
C HIS A 197 -19.35 12.46 -1.72
N ARG A 198 -20.37 11.83 -2.31
CA ARG A 198 -21.42 11.14 -1.54
C ARG A 198 -20.88 9.93 -0.78
N ALA A 199 -19.97 9.15 -1.36
CA ALA A 199 -19.34 8.05 -0.67
C ALA A 199 -18.53 8.53 0.54
N LEU A 200 -17.72 9.58 0.36
CA LEU A 200 -16.92 10.17 1.44
C LEU A 200 -17.78 10.79 2.55
N ALA A 201 -18.88 11.46 2.22
CA ALA A 201 -19.84 11.97 3.20
C ALA A 201 -20.49 10.86 4.04
N ARG A 202 -20.68 9.65 3.47
CA ARG A 202 -21.16 8.47 4.22
C ARG A 202 -20.08 7.92 5.17
N VAL A 203 -18.82 7.92 4.76
CA VAL A 203 -17.71 7.60 5.67
C VAL A 203 -17.71 8.60 6.83
N ASP A 204 -17.83 9.90 6.56
CA ASP A 204 -17.93 10.95 7.59
C ASP A 204 -19.07 10.70 8.58
N THR A 205 -20.27 10.41 8.07
CA THR A 205 -21.44 10.06 8.90
C THR A 205 -21.15 8.82 9.77
N THR A 206 -20.48 7.83 9.22
CA THR A 206 -20.11 6.59 9.95
C THR A 206 -19.11 6.90 11.07
N VAL A 207 -18.10 7.73 10.81
CA VAL A 207 -17.15 8.23 11.82
C VAL A 207 -17.88 9.00 12.92
N GLY A 208 -18.87 9.82 12.55
CA GLY A 208 -19.71 10.55 13.51
C GLY A 208 -20.43 9.60 14.47
N ARG A 209 -21.09 8.55 13.92
CA ARG A 209 -21.79 7.53 14.71
C ARG A 209 -20.85 6.72 15.60
N LEU A 210 -19.68 6.32 15.08
CA LEU A 210 -18.65 5.64 15.86
C LEU A 210 -18.21 6.51 17.05
N ARG A 211 -17.86 7.78 16.81
CA ARG A 211 -17.43 8.69 17.86
C ARG A 211 -18.53 8.96 18.88
N GLN A 212 -19.78 9.10 18.44
CA GLN A 212 -20.93 9.27 19.32
C GLN A 212 -21.09 8.06 20.26
N HIS A 213 -20.96 6.84 19.72
CA HIS A 213 -21.00 5.61 20.53
C HIS A 213 -19.85 5.60 21.55
N LEU A 214 -18.61 5.81 21.13
CA LEU A 214 -17.44 5.83 22.01
C LEU A 214 -17.53 6.92 23.09
N THR A 215 -18.16 8.04 22.79
CA THR A 215 -18.41 9.11 23.77
C THR A 215 -19.46 8.70 24.79
N SER A 216 -20.54 8.08 24.33
CA SER A 216 -21.62 7.62 25.22
C SER A 216 -21.21 6.51 26.18
N THR A 217 -20.23 5.69 25.79
CA THR A 217 -19.63 4.63 26.62
C THR A 217 -18.43 5.09 27.44
N GLY A 218 -17.99 6.34 27.27
CA GLY A 218 -16.79 6.89 27.96
C GLY A 218 -15.47 6.36 27.40
N GLU A 219 -15.46 5.76 26.21
CA GLU A 219 -14.27 5.10 25.61
C GLU A 219 -13.53 6.00 24.60
N VAL A 220 -14.03 7.19 24.27
CA VAL A 220 -13.49 8.05 23.19
C VAL A 220 -12.02 8.42 23.40
N GLU A 221 -11.60 8.70 24.64
CA GLU A 221 -10.23 9.08 24.99
C GLU A 221 -9.26 7.86 24.94
N ASP A 222 -9.78 6.65 25.12
CA ASP A 222 -9.04 5.41 25.05
C ASP A 222 -9.12 4.75 23.66
N SER A 223 -9.71 5.43 22.68
CA SER A 223 -9.86 4.96 21.32
C SER A 223 -9.02 5.79 20.34
N LEU A 224 -8.16 5.11 19.59
CA LEU A 224 -7.47 5.66 18.42
C LEU A 224 -8.32 5.40 17.18
N ILE A 225 -8.69 6.44 16.46
CA ILE A 225 -9.33 6.31 15.15
C ILE A 225 -8.33 6.83 14.12
N LEU A 226 -7.95 5.97 13.20
CA LEU A 226 -7.14 6.29 12.02
C LEU A 226 -8.01 6.16 10.78
N ILE A 227 -8.00 7.17 9.93
CA ILE A 227 -8.63 7.14 8.60
C ILE A 227 -7.49 7.31 7.60
N VAL A 228 -7.31 6.30 6.74
CA VAL A 228 -6.18 6.21 5.81
C VAL A 228 -6.68 5.82 4.41
N SER A 229 -5.81 5.94 3.41
CA SER A 229 -6.01 5.33 2.10
C SER A 229 -4.81 4.49 1.73
N ASP A 230 -5.04 3.47 0.92
CA ASP A 230 -4.02 2.55 0.42
C ASP A 230 -3.30 3.10 -0.81
N HIS A 231 -3.97 3.88 -1.65
CA HIS A 231 -3.38 4.55 -2.83
C HIS A 231 -4.19 5.78 -3.22
N GLY A 232 -3.58 6.59 -4.09
CA GLY A 232 -4.29 7.61 -4.84
C GLY A 232 -4.68 7.10 -6.23
N ALA A 233 -4.95 8.01 -7.17
CA ALA A 233 -5.31 7.69 -8.54
C ALA A 233 -5.02 8.86 -9.48
N SER A 234 -4.88 8.60 -10.79
CA SER A 234 -4.81 9.63 -11.83
C SER A 234 -5.76 9.34 -13.00
N ALA A 235 -6.13 10.40 -13.73
CA ALA A 235 -6.96 10.27 -14.92
C ALA A 235 -6.22 9.49 -16.02
N VAL A 236 -6.97 8.69 -16.76
CA VAL A 236 -6.47 7.90 -17.89
C VAL A 236 -7.14 8.41 -19.17
N HIS A 237 -6.33 8.69 -20.18
CA HIS A 237 -6.79 9.18 -21.49
C HIS A 237 -6.46 8.20 -22.61
N THR A 238 -5.49 7.33 -22.40
CA THR A 238 -5.01 6.39 -23.43
C THR A 238 -4.72 5.04 -22.80
N HIS A 239 -5.22 3.98 -23.41
CA HIS A 239 -5.04 2.61 -22.98
C HIS A 239 -4.02 1.89 -23.86
N LEU A 240 -3.08 1.16 -23.23
CA LEU A 240 -2.17 0.23 -23.86
C LEU A 240 -2.43 -1.16 -23.29
N ASP A 241 -2.99 -2.09 -24.08
CA ASP A 241 -2.90 -3.50 -23.70
C ASP A 241 -1.45 -3.97 -23.88
N LEU A 242 -0.70 -3.97 -22.78
CA LEU A 242 0.73 -4.32 -22.81
C LEU A 242 0.96 -5.76 -23.28
N ALA A 243 0.04 -6.69 -23.01
CA ALA A 243 0.16 -8.06 -23.49
C ALA A 243 -0.05 -8.15 -25.02
N ASP A 244 -1.02 -7.42 -25.56
CA ASP A 244 -1.23 -7.32 -27.02
C ASP A 244 -0.06 -6.60 -27.69
N TRP A 245 0.53 -5.59 -27.02
CA TRP A 245 1.74 -4.94 -27.50
C TRP A 245 2.91 -5.97 -27.66
N PHE A 246 3.14 -6.81 -26.67
CA PHE A 246 4.14 -7.88 -26.76
C PHE A 246 3.83 -8.85 -27.90
N ARG A 247 2.58 -9.24 -28.07
CA ARG A 247 2.14 -10.11 -29.19
C ARG A 247 2.40 -9.47 -30.54
N ALA A 248 2.14 -8.17 -30.69
CA ALA A 248 2.44 -7.40 -31.90
C ALA A 248 3.95 -7.36 -32.23
N GLN A 249 4.82 -7.48 -31.20
CA GLN A 249 6.28 -7.64 -31.38
C GLN A 249 6.68 -9.09 -31.72
N GLY A 250 5.73 -10.00 -31.97
CA GLY A 250 5.98 -11.40 -32.25
C GLY A 250 6.29 -12.25 -31.01
N VAL A 251 5.97 -11.77 -29.80
CA VAL A 251 6.22 -12.45 -28.53
C VAL A 251 4.93 -13.11 -28.02
N PRO A 252 4.77 -14.45 -28.09
CA PRO A 252 3.63 -15.14 -27.50
C PRO A 252 3.57 -14.87 -25.99
N THR A 253 2.46 -14.28 -25.51
CA THR A 253 2.38 -13.69 -24.18
C THR A 253 1.15 -14.15 -23.41
N VAL A 254 1.39 -14.68 -22.20
CA VAL A 254 0.37 -14.95 -21.19
C VAL A 254 0.03 -13.66 -20.45
N ALA A 255 -1.25 -13.42 -20.20
CA ALA A 255 -1.72 -12.34 -19.35
C ALA A 255 -3.05 -12.72 -18.68
N HIS A 256 -3.28 -12.22 -17.46
CA HIS A 256 -4.60 -12.36 -16.83
C HIS A 256 -5.65 -11.53 -17.60
N PRO A 257 -6.90 -12.00 -17.83
CA PRO A 257 -7.47 -13.27 -17.35
C PRO A 257 -7.21 -14.48 -18.27
N VAL A 258 -6.64 -14.28 -19.45
CA VAL A 258 -6.34 -15.35 -20.40
C VAL A 258 -4.96 -15.96 -20.07
N VAL A 259 -4.98 -16.91 -19.16
CA VAL A 259 -3.75 -17.48 -18.56
C VAL A 259 -3.13 -18.62 -19.39
N TRP A 260 -3.51 -18.73 -20.65
CA TRP A 260 -2.96 -19.74 -21.54
C TRP A 260 -2.47 -19.15 -22.86
N GLU A 261 -1.31 -19.59 -23.27
CA GLU A 261 -0.71 -19.28 -24.55
C GLU A 261 0.15 -20.49 -25.00
N ARG A 262 0.20 -20.72 -26.31
CA ARG A 262 1.05 -21.80 -26.86
C ARG A 262 2.51 -21.37 -26.86
N LYS A 263 3.36 -22.09 -26.11
CA LYS A 263 4.81 -21.83 -26.00
C LYS A 263 5.10 -20.36 -25.64
N PRO A 264 4.59 -19.85 -24.50
CA PRO A 264 4.73 -18.45 -24.15
C PRO A 264 6.20 -18.08 -23.98
N ARG A 265 6.56 -16.90 -24.47
CA ARG A 265 7.90 -16.29 -24.34
C ARG A 265 7.90 -15.17 -23.32
N ALA A 266 6.73 -14.64 -22.98
CA ALA A 266 6.51 -13.67 -21.92
C ALA A 266 5.23 -13.99 -21.13
N ALA A 267 5.19 -13.52 -19.87
CA ALA A 267 3.95 -13.33 -19.14
C ALA A 267 3.91 -11.88 -18.63
N VAL A 268 2.81 -11.19 -18.87
CA VAL A 268 2.57 -9.80 -18.44
C VAL A 268 1.52 -9.79 -17.37
N MET A 269 1.89 -9.28 -16.17
CA MET A 269 1.04 -9.20 -14.98
C MET A 269 0.87 -7.74 -14.58
N VAL A 270 -0.30 -7.17 -14.90
CA VAL A 270 -0.61 -5.77 -14.68
C VAL A 270 -1.05 -5.53 -13.24
N ALA A 271 -0.56 -4.45 -12.61
CA ALA A 271 -0.88 -4.01 -11.26
C ALA A 271 -1.62 -2.67 -11.31
N GLY A 272 -2.88 -2.64 -10.90
CA GLY A 272 -3.71 -1.43 -10.84
C GLY A 272 -3.73 -0.58 -12.12
N ASN A 273 -3.34 -1.18 -13.23
CA ASN A 273 -3.17 -0.60 -14.57
C ASN A 273 -2.02 0.43 -14.71
N GLY A 274 -1.38 0.89 -13.63
CA GLY A 274 -0.29 1.87 -13.68
C GLY A 274 1.11 1.28 -13.79
N SER A 275 1.27 -0.03 -13.52
CA SER A 275 2.52 -0.76 -13.66
C SER A 275 2.27 -2.20 -14.09
N ALA A 276 3.33 -2.88 -14.54
CA ALA A 276 3.27 -4.29 -14.91
C ALA A 276 4.60 -5.01 -14.66
N MET A 277 4.50 -6.27 -14.26
CA MET A 277 5.62 -7.21 -14.20
C MET A 277 5.67 -8.02 -15.48
N VAL A 278 6.84 -8.14 -16.09
CA VAL A 278 7.11 -9.01 -17.25
C VAL A 278 8.02 -10.16 -16.83
N TYR A 279 7.54 -11.36 -17.04
CA TYR A 279 8.26 -12.61 -16.79
C TYR A 279 8.71 -13.17 -18.15
N ALA A 280 10.00 -13.13 -18.41
CA ALA A 280 10.54 -13.72 -19.64
C ALA A 280 10.58 -15.24 -19.51
N ARG A 281 10.25 -15.97 -20.60
CA ARG A 281 10.28 -17.44 -20.68
C ARG A 281 9.63 -18.12 -19.46
N PRO A 282 8.34 -17.92 -19.21
CA PRO A 282 7.69 -18.34 -17.96
C PRO A 282 7.75 -19.86 -17.71
N GLY A 283 7.84 -20.67 -18.74
CA GLY A 283 7.92 -22.15 -18.63
C GLY A 283 9.33 -22.71 -18.44
N GLU A 284 10.37 -21.88 -18.38
CA GLU A 284 11.74 -22.32 -18.12
C GLU A 284 12.06 -22.25 -16.63
N PRO A 285 12.38 -23.37 -15.95
CA PRO A 285 12.76 -23.36 -14.54
C PRO A 285 13.98 -22.49 -14.29
N ARG A 286 13.89 -21.55 -13.34
CA ARG A 286 14.97 -20.66 -12.95
C ARG A 286 14.84 -20.26 -11.49
N ASN A 287 15.98 -20.19 -10.81
CA ASN A 287 16.07 -19.74 -9.43
C ASN A 287 16.35 -18.23 -9.32
N ARG A 288 16.67 -17.54 -10.43
CA ARG A 288 17.00 -16.12 -10.47
C ARG A 288 16.31 -15.44 -11.64
N ARG A 289 16.04 -14.16 -11.50
CA ARG A 289 15.59 -13.30 -12.59
C ARG A 289 16.65 -13.19 -13.68
N LEU A 290 16.21 -12.88 -14.90
CA LEU A 290 17.13 -12.51 -15.97
C LEU A 290 17.52 -11.05 -15.81
N PRO A 291 18.82 -10.74 -15.81
CA PRO A 291 19.26 -9.35 -15.78
C PRO A 291 18.94 -8.64 -17.10
N ILE A 292 18.91 -7.30 -17.07
CA ILE A 292 18.44 -6.48 -18.19
C ILE A 292 19.25 -6.73 -19.46
N GLU A 293 20.55 -7.01 -19.34
CA GLU A 293 21.47 -7.31 -20.46
C GLU A 293 21.04 -8.60 -21.19
N ARG A 294 20.44 -9.54 -20.47
CA ARG A 294 19.85 -10.75 -21.04
C ARG A 294 18.49 -10.49 -21.66
N LEU A 295 17.67 -9.63 -21.02
CA LEU A 295 16.35 -9.24 -21.51
C LEU A 295 16.44 -8.50 -22.85
N ARG A 296 17.50 -7.75 -23.08
CA ARG A 296 17.75 -7.05 -24.35
C ARG A 296 18.06 -7.96 -25.53
N ARG A 297 18.46 -9.21 -25.27
CA ARG A 297 18.77 -10.15 -26.34
C ARG A 297 17.49 -10.60 -27.03
N ALA A 298 17.42 -10.48 -28.35
CA ALA A 298 16.28 -10.89 -29.17
C ALA A 298 15.81 -12.32 -28.87
N GLN A 299 16.77 -13.25 -28.66
CA GLN A 299 16.49 -14.66 -28.36
C GLN A 299 15.74 -14.86 -27.04
N THR A 300 15.84 -13.95 -26.09
CA THR A 300 15.16 -14.07 -24.78
C THR A 300 13.66 -14.12 -24.97
N PHE A 301 13.11 -13.18 -25.72
CA PHE A 301 11.68 -13.13 -26.02
C PHE A 301 11.32 -13.84 -27.34
N GLY A 302 12.32 -14.19 -28.16
CA GLY A 302 12.09 -14.74 -29.50
C GLY A 302 11.54 -13.70 -30.48
N SER A 303 11.82 -12.43 -30.22
CA SER A 303 11.45 -11.27 -31.04
C SER A 303 12.48 -11.01 -32.14
N GLY A 304 12.13 -10.12 -33.10
CA GLY A 304 13.06 -9.64 -34.13
C GLY A 304 14.10 -8.64 -33.64
N GLY A 305 14.08 -8.23 -32.36
CA GLY A 305 14.96 -7.19 -31.82
C GLY A 305 14.94 -7.06 -30.31
N ASP A 306 15.54 -5.96 -29.81
CA ASP A 306 15.59 -5.60 -28.39
C ASP A 306 14.22 -5.10 -27.89
N ILE A 307 13.51 -5.95 -27.15
CA ILE A 307 12.18 -5.64 -26.57
C ILE A 307 12.28 -4.53 -25.53
N VAL A 308 13.34 -4.46 -24.73
CA VAL A 308 13.54 -3.43 -23.73
C VAL A 308 13.67 -2.07 -24.41
N ALA A 309 14.50 -1.98 -25.44
CA ALA A 309 14.63 -0.76 -26.23
C ALA A 309 13.33 -0.36 -26.94
N ALA A 310 12.51 -1.33 -27.38
CA ALA A 310 11.22 -1.07 -27.98
C ALA A 310 10.21 -0.50 -26.93
N LEU A 311 10.17 -1.08 -25.72
CA LEU A 311 9.35 -0.58 -24.62
C LEU A 311 9.71 0.85 -24.22
N ILE A 312 11.00 1.18 -24.11
CA ILE A 312 11.46 2.52 -23.73
C ILE A 312 10.99 3.59 -24.75
N ARG A 313 10.83 3.22 -26.02
CA ARG A 313 10.32 4.11 -27.06
C ARG A 313 8.80 4.24 -27.10
N GLU A 314 8.08 3.37 -26.39
CA GLU A 314 6.62 3.41 -26.32
C GLU A 314 6.16 4.65 -25.53
N PRO A 315 5.32 5.54 -26.12
CA PRO A 315 4.94 6.81 -25.48
C PRO A 315 4.27 6.66 -24.11
N SER A 316 3.57 5.55 -23.89
CA SER A 316 2.87 5.22 -22.63
C SER A 316 3.79 4.78 -21.50
N ILE A 317 5.06 4.46 -21.79
CA ILE A 317 6.02 3.99 -20.80
C ILE A 317 6.80 5.16 -20.20
N ALA A 318 6.81 5.26 -18.88
CA ALA A 318 7.65 6.21 -18.16
C ALA A 318 9.09 5.73 -18.09
N PHE A 319 9.26 4.52 -17.57
CA PHE A 319 10.55 3.83 -17.50
C PHE A 319 10.34 2.33 -17.29
N VAL A 320 11.41 1.58 -17.48
CA VAL A 320 11.51 0.17 -17.09
C VAL A 320 12.60 0.00 -16.04
N ALA A 321 12.48 -1.03 -15.19
CA ALA A 321 13.49 -1.37 -14.20
C ALA A 321 13.73 -2.88 -14.15
N ALA A 322 14.98 -3.30 -13.99
CA ALA A 322 15.37 -4.69 -13.85
C ALA A 322 16.70 -4.82 -13.11
N GLU A 323 17.01 -6.02 -12.61
CA GLU A 323 18.35 -6.32 -12.10
C GLU A 323 19.38 -6.24 -13.24
N SER A 324 20.63 -5.83 -12.91
CA SER A 324 21.77 -5.76 -13.83
C SER A 324 22.78 -6.87 -13.49
N GLU A 325 23.52 -7.37 -14.51
CA GLU A 325 24.66 -8.31 -14.32
C GLU A 325 25.72 -7.73 -13.37
N ASP A 326 25.92 -6.41 -13.39
CA ASP A 326 26.86 -5.69 -12.50
C ASP A 326 26.32 -5.45 -11.08
N GLY A 327 25.12 -5.92 -10.79
CA GLY A 327 24.43 -5.71 -9.53
C GLY A 327 23.60 -4.43 -9.46
N GLY A 328 22.64 -4.42 -8.51
CA GLY A 328 21.66 -3.34 -8.35
C GLY A 328 20.54 -3.39 -9.38
N ILE A 329 19.71 -2.36 -9.35
CA ILE A 329 18.56 -2.18 -10.26
C ILE A 329 18.93 -1.12 -11.30
N LEU A 330 18.88 -1.49 -12.56
CA LEU A 330 19.02 -0.56 -13.68
C LEU A 330 17.64 -0.05 -14.08
N ILE A 331 17.54 1.28 -14.18
CA ILE A 331 16.35 1.99 -14.66
C ILE A 331 16.68 2.57 -16.03
N GLU A 332 15.76 2.40 -16.98
CA GLU A 332 15.91 2.96 -18.32
C GLU A 332 14.61 3.61 -18.79
N SER A 333 14.74 4.77 -19.39
CA SER A 333 13.66 5.57 -19.96
C SER A 333 14.08 6.20 -21.29
N ALA A 334 13.14 6.84 -21.98
CA ALA A 334 13.44 7.61 -23.18
C ALA A 334 14.37 8.83 -22.90
N THR A 335 14.46 9.28 -21.64
CA THR A 335 15.23 10.48 -21.25
C THR A 335 16.53 10.15 -20.52
N GLY A 336 16.83 8.88 -20.29
CA GLY A 336 18.07 8.51 -19.62
C GLY A 336 18.02 7.17 -18.91
N SER A 337 19.11 6.89 -18.20
CA SER A 337 19.27 5.67 -17.39
C SER A 337 19.92 5.98 -16.06
N ALA A 338 19.60 5.17 -15.04
CA ALA A 338 20.17 5.30 -13.71
C ALA A 338 20.32 3.91 -13.06
N ARG A 339 21.19 3.81 -12.06
CA ARG A 339 21.37 2.61 -11.25
C ARG A 339 21.02 2.89 -9.80
N ILE A 340 20.30 1.96 -9.18
CA ILE A 340 20.06 1.93 -7.74
C ILE A 340 20.83 0.76 -7.15
N THR A 341 21.57 1.01 -6.07
CA THR A 341 22.26 -0.03 -5.29
C THR A 341 22.06 0.23 -3.81
N GLU A 342 22.22 -0.81 -3.01
CA GLU A 342 22.26 -0.70 -1.55
C GLU A 342 23.67 -1.04 -1.06
N ARG A 343 24.25 -0.18 -0.23
CA ARG A 343 25.59 -0.36 0.36
C ARG A 343 25.59 0.13 1.80
N ASN A 344 25.99 -0.71 2.73
CA ASN A 344 26.11 -0.35 4.16
C ASN A 344 24.82 0.25 4.76
N GLY A 345 23.64 -0.20 4.30
CA GLY A 345 22.34 0.32 4.76
C GLY A 345 21.90 1.64 4.12
N GLU A 346 22.70 2.17 3.18
CA GLU A 346 22.31 3.32 2.37
C GLU A 346 21.88 2.90 0.97
N ILE A 347 20.85 3.55 0.47
CA ILE A 347 20.37 3.42 -0.90
C ILE A 347 21.04 4.49 -1.75
N CYS A 348 21.74 4.05 -2.78
CA CYS A 348 22.47 4.91 -3.69
C CYS A 348 21.74 4.99 -5.03
N TYR A 349 21.36 6.17 -5.46
CA TYR A 349 20.86 6.47 -6.79
C TYR A 349 21.98 7.13 -7.63
N HIS A 350 22.28 6.56 -8.78
CA HIS A 350 23.32 7.06 -9.67
C HIS A 350 22.83 7.17 -11.11
N PRO A 351 22.53 8.38 -11.62
CA PRO A 351 22.27 8.61 -13.03
C PRO A 351 23.49 8.22 -13.88
N LEU A 352 23.26 7.43 -14.93
CA LEU A 352 24.28 7.02 -15.90
C LEU A 352 24.21 7.91 -17.15
N SER A 353 23.01 8.25 -17.58
CA SER A 353 22.75 9.24 -18.61
C SER A 353 21.38 9.89 -18.35
N GLY A 354 21.27 11.21 -18.43
CA GLY A 354 20.04 11.90 -18.03
C GLY A 354 19.67 11.62 -16.57
N ASP A 355 18.37 11.78 -16.22
CA ASP A 355 17.84 11.51 -14.89
C ASP A 355 16.43 10.94 -14.99
N PRO A 356 16.25 9.61 -15.11
CA PRO A 356 14.95 8.99 -15.36
C PRO A 356 13.95 9.14 -14.21
N LEU A 357 14.41 9.38 -12.97
CA LEU A 357 13.54 9.59 -11.81
C LEU A 357 13.39 11.08 -11.43
N LEU A 358 14.09 11.98 -12.12
CA LEU A 358 14.05 13.43 -11.90
C LEU A 358 14.43 13.83 -10.46
N LEU A 359 15.48 13.20 -9.91
CA LEU A 359 15.95 13.42 -8.53
C LEU A 359 17.07 14.44 -8.41
N GLY A 360 17.54 15.01 -9.54
CA GLY A 360 18.53 16.10 -9.55
C GLY A 360 19.99 15.66 -9.46
N GLY A 361 20.29 14.36 -9.64
CA GLY A 361 21.65 13.84 -9.67
C GLY A 361 21.92 12.66 -8.73
N PRO A 362 23.19 12.23 -8.60
CA PRO A 362 23.55 11.10 -7.74
C PRO A 362 23.36 11.46 -6.27
N GLN A 363 22.76 10.53 -5.52
CA GLN A 363 22.47 10.67 -4.10
C GLN A 363 22.69 9.35 -3.38
N SER A 364 23.12 9.41 -2.11
CA SER A 364 23.16 8.27 -1.19
C SER A 364 22.51 8.70 0.13
N ALA A 365 21.57 7.90 0.61
CA ALA A 365 20.81 8.22 1.82
C ALA A 365 20.24 6.94 2.46
N SER A 366 19.93 7.01 3.75
CA SER A 366 19.14 5.96 4.40
C SER A 366 17.72 5.89 3.83
N ALA A 367 17.05 4.77 4.04
CA ALA A 367 15.65 4.62 3.63
C ALA A 367 14.77 5.77 4.15
N ARG A 368 15.00 6.22 5.39
CA ARG A 368 14.25 7.34 5.99
C ARG A 368 14.51 8.66 5.28
N GLN A 369 15.76 8.96 4.99
CA GLN A 369 16.12 10.20 4.29
C GLN A 369 15.59 10.23 2.86
N TRP A 370 15.43 9.09 2.19
CA TRP A 370 14.84 9.04 0.85
C TRP A 370 13.39 9.51 0.81
N VAL A 371 12.55 9.11 1.79
CA VAL A 371 11.17 9.61 1.81
C VAL A 371 11.11 11.12 2.04
N GLU A 372 12.04 11.68 2.81
CA GLU A 372 12.12 13.12 3.06
C GLU A 372 12.63 13.89 1.83
N ALA A 373 13.71 13.41 1.23
CA ALA A 373 14.38 14.08 0.10
C ALA A 373 13.53 14.08 -1.18
N THR A 374 12.66 13.06 -1.36
CA THR A 374 11.87 12.88 -2.58
C THR A 374 10.38 13.16 -2.40
N TRP A 375 9.97 13.73 -1.25
CA TRP A 375 8.57 13.96 -0.93
C TRP A 375 7.79 14.68 -2.03
N ASP A 376 8.39 15.71 -2.63
CA ASP A 376 7.79 16.50 -3.69
C ASP A 376 8.22 16.07 -5.11
N ALA A 377 9.00 15.00 -5.22
CA ALA A 377 9.45 14.48 -6.51
C ALA A 377 8.26 13.88 -7.30
N PRO A 378 8.36 13.78 -8.64
CA PRO A 378 7.37 13.09 -9.47
C PRO A 378 7.16 11.63 -9.10
N TYR A 379 8.23 10.97 -8.61
CA TYR A 379 8.25 9.58 -8.14
C TYR A 379 8.77 9.54 -6.70
N PRO A 380 7.94 9.90 -5.70
CA PRO A 380 8.40 9.97 -4.32
C PRO A 380 8.81 8.60 -3.81
N ASP A 381 9.94 8.56 -3.08
CA ASP A 381 10.50 7.37 -2.46
C ASP A 381 10.82 6.21 -3.45
N ALA A 382 10.94 6.53 -4.75
CA ALA A 382 11.13 5.53 -5.80
C ALA A 382 12.37 4.65 -5.62
N PRO A 383 13.55 5.15 -5.20
CA PRO A 383 14.72 4.29 -4.98
C PRO A 383 14.48 3.19 -3.97
N PHE A 384 13.81 3.48 -2.85
CA PHE A 384 13.44 2.51 -1.82
C PHE A 384 12.46 1.48 -2.38
N HIS A 385 11.37 1.93 -3.01
CA HIS A 385 10.34 1.04 -3.52
C HIS A 385 10.80 0.14 -4.67
N LEU A 386 11.73 0.61 -5.50
CA LEU A 386 12.32 -0.21 -6.56
C LEU A 386 13.23 -1.30 -5.99
N LEU A 387 14.03 -1.02 -4.97
CA LEU A 387 14.78 -2.06 -4.26
C LEU A 387 13.86 -3.06 -3.59
N ASP A 388 12.84 -2.60 -2.86
CA ASP A 388 11.87 -3.46 -2.20
C ASP A 388 11.13 -4.36 -3.20
N GLN A 389 10.75 -3.82 -4.37
CA GLN A 389 10.08 -4.57 -5.41
C GLN A 389 10.92 -5.76 -5.91
N PHE A 390 12.22 -5.60 -5.99
CA PHE A 390 13.14 -6.68 -6.41
C PHE A 390 13.71 -7.49 -5.22
N ARG A 391 13.35 -7.19 -3.98
CA ARG A 391 13.67 -8.00 -2.80
C ARG A 391 13.04 -9.39 -2.88
N THR A 392 11.80 -9.48 -3.35
CA THR A 392 11.11 -10.76 -3.49
C THR A 392 11.54 -11.53 -4.76
N PRO A 393 11.88 -12.83 -4.65
CA PRO A 393 12.19 -13.67 -5.81
C PRO A 393 10.99 -13.89 -6.74
N ARG A 394 9.77 -13.58 -6.27
CA ARG A 394 8.53 -13.70 -7.04
C ARG A 394 8.33 -12.56 -8.04
N SER A 395 9.06 -11.47 -7.95
CA SER A 395 9.00 -10.36 -8.91
C SER A 395 9.34 -10.79 -10.33
N GLY A 396 8.78 -10.07 -11.30
CA GLY A 396 9.08 -10.22 -12.72
C GLY A 396 10.55 -9.99 -13.03
N ASP A 397 10.98 -10.37 -14.22
CA ASP A 397 12.33 -10.06 -14.72
C ASP A 397 12.45 -8.57 -15.05
N LEU A 398 11.34 -7.95 -15.48
CA LEU A 398 11.26 -6.54 -15.84
C LEU A 398 10.01 -5.93 -15.18
N LEU A 399 10.19 -4.78 -14.54
CA LEU A 399 9.12 -3.90 -14.11
C LEU A 399 8.92 -2.83 -15.18
N VAL A 400 7.67 -2.57 -15.54
CA VAL A 400 7.27 -1.54 -16.50
C VAL A 400 6.38 -0.54 -15.78
N ILE A 401 6.73 0.74 -15.83
CA ILE A 401 5.97 1.84 -15.21
C ILE A 401 5.32 2.69 -16.30
N GLY A 402 4.00 2.85 -16.16
CA GLY A 402 3.20 3.71 -17.05
C GLY A 402 3.36 5.18 -16.73
N LYS A 403 3.31 6.03 -17.75
CA LYS A 403 3.19 7.49 -17.59
C LYS A 403 1.80 7.86 -17.07
N GLU A 404 1.72 8.95 -16.35
CA GLU A 404 0.45 9.55 -15.97
C GLU A 404 -0.36 9.89 -17.24
N GLY A 405 -1.67 9.62 -17.21
CA GLY A 405 -2.56 9.73 -18.38
C GLY A 405 -2.68 8.46 -19.21
N TYR A 406 -1.87 7.45 -18.93
CA TYR A 406 -1.89 6.14 -19.59
C TYR A 406 -2.17 5.02 -18.59
N ASP A 407 -2.72 3.90 -19.09
CA ASP A 407 -2.81 2.66 -18.34
C ASP A 407 -2.49 1.43 -19.19
N PHE A 408 -2.21 0.32 -18.51
CA PHE A 408 -1.92 -0.99 -19.11
C PHE A 408 -3.15 -1.91 -19.11
N ARG A 409 -4.31 -1.33 -19.40
CA ARG A 409 -5.57 -2.04 -19.35
C ARG A 409 -5.57 -3.23 -20.29
N ALA A 410 -5.93 -4.40 -19.72
CA ALA A 410 -6.17 -5.58 -20.52
C ALA A 410 -7.44 -5.43 -21.36
N ARG A 411 -7.40 -5.93 -22.60
CA ARG A 411 -8.52 -5.91 -23.57
C ARG A 411 -9.87 -6.37 -23.01
N TYR A 412 -9.84 -7.23 -21.99
CA TYR A 412 -11.05 -7.85 -21.40
C TYR A 412 -11.49 -7.18 -20.10
N GLU A 413 -10.91 -6.09 -19.70
CA GLU A 413 -11.32 -5.37 -18.50
C GLU A 413 -12.58 -4.55 -18.74
N ILE A 414 -13.68 -4.94 -18.12
CA ILE A 414 -15.00 -4.29 -18.23
C ILE A 414 -15.51 -4.07 -16.80
N PRO A 415 -16.04 -2.87 -16.45
CA PRO A 415 -16.20 -1.66 -17.28
C PRO A 415 -14.89 -0.94 -17.58
N GLU A 416 -14.94 0.00 -18.52
CA GLU A 416 -13.81 0.87 -18.82
C GLU A 416 -13.50 1.79 -17.64
N HIS A 417 -12.25 1.75 -17.19
CA HIS A 417 -11.74 2.65 -16.17
C HIS A 417 -11.23 3.93 -16.81
N ARG A 418 -11.69 5.07 -16.31
CA ARG A 418 -11.23 6.42 -16.70
C ARG A 418 -10.17 6.97 -15.75
N TRP A 419 -9.92 6.28 -14.66
CA TRP A 419 -8.91 6.58 -13.66
C TRP A 419 -8.25 5.27 -13.27
N GLY A 420 -6.95 5.34 -12.99
CA GLY A 420 -6.12 4.20 -12.64
C GLY A 420 -5.16 4.54 -11.50
N HIS A 421 -4.51 3.50 -10.98
CA HIS A 421 -3.52 3.57 -9.91
C HIS A 421 -2.44 2.50 -10.13
N GLY A 422 -1.58 2.21 -9.15
CA GLY A 422 -0.58 1.14 -9.22
C GLY A 422 0.77 1.54 -9.81
N SER A 423 1.00 2.84 -10.07
CA SER A 423 2.29 3.38 -10.51
C SER A 423 3.07 3.99 -9.34
N LEU A 424 4.34 4.36 -9.58
CA LEU A 424 5.18 5.09 -8.64
C LEU A 424 4.96 6.62 -8.66
N THR A 425 4.04 7.11 -9.49
CA THR A 425 3.77 8.56 -9.57
C THR A 425 3.22 9.10 -8.25
N ARG A 426 3.54 10.35 -7.95
CA ARG A 426 3.10 11.02 -6.71
C ARG A 426 1.58 10.93 -6.52
N ALA A 427 0.81 11.06 -7.60
CA ALA A 427 -0.65 10.98 -7.56
C ALA A 427 -1.18 9.59 -7.08
N HIS A 428 -0.39 8.53 -7.25
CA HIS A 428 -0.73 7.18 -6.79
C HIS A 428 -0.13 6.85 -5.43
N MET A 429 1.05 7.40 -5.12
CA MET A 429 1.83 7.03 -3.94
C MET A 429 1.48 7.84 -2.68
N GLN A 430 1.04 9.09 -2.83
CA GLN A 430 0.66 9.91 -1.68
C GLN A 430 -0.79 9.65 -1.27
N THR A 431 -1.01 9.37 0.01
CA THR A 431 -2.32 9.05 0.60
C THR A 431 -2.57 9.85 1.88
N PRO A 432 -3.82 10.23 2.17
CA PRO A 432 -4.14 10.95 3.40
C PRO A 432 -4.04 10.04 4.63
N VAL A 433 -3.61 10.61 5.74
CA VAL A 433 -3.66 10.01 7.08
C VAL A 433 -4.31 11.00 8.04
N TRP A 434 -5.46 10.64 8.56
CA TRP A 434 -6.22 11.38 9.54
C TRP A 434 -6.31 10.60 10.85
N SER A 435 -6.11 11.25 11.95
CA SER A 435 -6.04 10.62 13.27
C SER A 435 -6.84 11.37 14.32
N SER A 436 -7.46 10.65 15.24
CA SER A 436 -8.04 11.22 16.46
C SER A 436 -6.96 11.65 17.47
N GLN A 437 -5.69 11.30 17.23
CA GLN A 437 -4.54 11.70 18.03
C GLN A 437 -3.59 12.57 17.17
N PRO A 438 -2.79 13.45 17.76
CA PRO A 438 -1.80 14.24 17.03
C PRO A 438 -0.85 13.33 16.21
N LEU A 439 -0.53 13.77 15.00
CA LEU A 439 0.42 13.13 14.10
C LEU A 439 1.75 13.90 14.05
N PRO A 440 2.87 13.26 13.69
CA PRO A 440 4.14 13.94 13.48
C PRO A 440 4.05 14.85 12.24
N THR A 441 4.90 15.86 12.20
CA THR A 441 5.06 16.76 11.03
C THR A 441 6.00 16.19 9.98
N ALA A 442 6.85 15.22 10.35
CA ALA A 442 7.78 14.57 9.44
C ALA A 442 7.03 13.69 8.43
N PRO A 443 7.53 13.56 7.19
CA PRO A 443 7.00 12.63 6.22
C PRO A 443 6.89 11.21 6.76
N LEU A 444 5.83 10.48 6.39
CA LEU A 444 5.55 9.11 6.81
C LEU A 444 5.48 8.19 5.60
N ARG A 445 5.86 6.93 5.79
CA ARG A 445 5.34 5.81 5.00
C ARG A 445 4.13 5.20 5.71
N THR A 446 3.22 4.60 4.98
CA THR A 446 2.06 3.93 5.58
C THR A 446 2.47 2.81 6.53
N VAL A 447 3.61 2.17 6.29
CA VAL A 447 4.19 1.12 7.14
C VAL A 447 4.57 1.64 8.53
N ASP A 448 4.88 2.92 8.68
CA ASP A 448 5.27 3.57 9.95
C ASP A 448 4.10 3.72 10.93
N LEU A 449 2.86 3.53 10.47
CA LEU A 449 1.68 3.58 11.34
C LEU A 449 1.53 2.31 12.19
N PHE A 450 2.07 1.19 11.72
CA PHE A 450 1.92 -0.10 12.39
C PHE A 450 2.53 -0.13 13.81
N PRO A 451 3.79 0.30 14.03
CA PRO A 451 4.35 0.40 15.38
C PRO A 451 3.49 1.25 16.32
N GLY A 452 3.02 2.40 15.84
CA GLY A 452 2.19 3.31 16.64
C GLY A 452 0.83 2.70 17.04
N MET A 453 0.22 1.90 16.17
CA MET A 453 -1.02 1.17 16.50
C MET A 453 -0.79 0.12 17.58
N LEU A 454 0.29 -0.67 17.49
CA LEU A 454 0.64 -1.66 18.51
C LEU A 454 0.97 -1.00 19.84
N GLU A 455 1.76 0.07 19.84
CA GLU A 455 2.09 0.85 21.05
C GLU A 455 0.80 1.39 21.71
N TRP A 456 -0.13 1.95 20.93
CA TRP A 456 -1.42 2.40 21.46
C TRP A 456 -2.18 1.29 22.16
N LEU A 457 -2.18 0.11 21.56
CA LEU A 457 -2.87 -1.07 22.09
C LEU A 457 -2.12 -1.73 23.25
N GLY A 458 -0.84 -1.38 23.50
CA GLY A 458 0.01 -1.96 24.52
C GLY A 458 0.53 -3.36 24.18
N TYR A 459 0.69 -3.63 22.89
CA TYR A 459 1.34 -4.84 22.39
C TYR A 459 2.79 -4.54 21.99
N PRO A 460 3.71 -5.52 22.12
CA PRO A 460 5.08 -5.36 21.66
C PRO A 460 5.11 -5.24 20.13
N VAL A 461 6.00 -4.38 19.64
CA VAL A 461 6.30 -4.28 18.21
C VAL A 461 7.25 -5.41 17.84
N PRO A 462 6.94 -6.22 16.82
CA PRO A 462 7.84 -7.28 16.37
C PRO A 462 9.17 -6.73 15.85
N ASP A 463 10.25 -7.49 16.06
CA ASP A 463 11.53 -7.20 15.44
C ASP A 463 11.49 -7.46 13.93
N GLY A 464 12.34 -6.73 13.18
CA GLY A 464 12.54 -6.99 11.75
C GLY A 464 11.41 -6.52 10.82
N ILE A 465 10.48 -5.69 11.30
CA ILE A 465 9.52 -4.99 10.43
C ILE A 465 10.20 -3.84 9.68
N ASP A 466 9.58 -3.36 8.59
CA ASP A 466 10.11 -2.20 7.85
C ASP A 466 9.58 -0.86 8.38
N GLY A 467 8.51 -0.87 9.16
CA GLY A 467 7.94 0.32 9.79
C GLY A 467 8.83 0.87 10.88
N GLU A 468 9.14 2.18 10.80
CA GLU A 468 9.92 2.88 11.81
C GLU A 468 9.00 3.51 12.87
N PRO A 469 9.40 3.55 14.16
CA PRO A 469 8.58 4.13 15.23
C PRO A 469 8.65 5.66 15.23
N VAL A 470 8.36 6.28 14.09
CA VAL A 470 8.37 7.74 13.90
C VAL A 470 7.14 8.42 14.50
N TRP A 471 6.14 7.63 14.87
CA TRP A 471 4.90 8.10 15.50
C TRP A 471 4.46 7.13 16.57
N LEU A 472 4.53 7.55 17.85
CA LEU A 472 4.11 6.78 19.01
C LEU A 472 3.07 7.59 19.81
N PRO A 473 1.77 7.34 19.60
CA PRO A 473 0.70 8.21 20.13
C PRO A 473 0.62 8.24 21.66
N ARG A 474 1.26 7.29 22.36
CA ARG A 474 1.31 7.24 23.83
C ARG A 474 2.41 8.08 24.47
N GLU A 475 3.51 8.41 23.81
CA GLU A 475 4.63 9.15 24.41
C GLU A 475 4.19 10.46 25.06
N ARG A 476 3.22 11.18 24.46
CA ARG A 476 2.67 12.41 25.04
C ARG A 476 1.82 12.18 26.30
N ARG A 477 1.21 11.02 26.49
CA ARG A 477 0.44 10.71 27.71
C ARG A 477 1.36 10.42 28.90
N LEU A 478 2.44 9.68 28.68
CA LEU A 478 3.44 9.41 29.74
C LEU A 478 4.16 10.69 30.19
N GLY A 479 4.48 11.61 29.28
CA GLY A 479 5.07 12.90 29.60
C GLY A 479 4.16 13.86 30.41
N ARG A 480 2.85 13.68 30.37
CA ARG A 480 1.90 14.42 31.25
C ARG A 480 1.74 13.74 32.63
N ALA A 481 1.82 12.43 32.72
CA ALA A 481 1.71 11.70 33.99
C ALA A 481 2.94 11.90 34.90
N SER A 482 4.14 12.06 34.31
CA SER A 482 5.39 12.30 35.05
C SER A 482 5.57 13.73 35.56
N ARG A 483 4.65 14.68 35.23
CA ARG A 483 4.66 16.06 35.71
C ARG A 483 3.62 16.34 36.80
N ARG A 484 3.23 15.38 37.62
CA ARG A 484 2.58 15.71 38.90
C ARG A 484 3.64 16.36 39.79
N PRO A 485 3.45 17.55 40.29
CA PRO A 485 4.41 18.16 41.22
C PRO A 485 4.49 17.27 42.45
N THR A 486 5.69 16.76 42.70
CA THR A 486 6.01 16.17 44.00
C THR A 486 5.88 17.28 45.01
N VAL A 487 4.83 17.24 45.83
CA VAL A 487 4.75 18.05 47.02
C VAL A 487 5.86 17.58 47.94
N VAL A 488 6.94 18.34 47.99
CA VAL A 488 7.99 18.14 48.97
C VAL A 488 7.37 18.58 50.31
N ALA A 489 6.97 17.62 51.11
CA ALA A 489 6.69 17.84 52.53
C ALA A 489 8.00 18.25 53.18
N SER A 490 8.08 19.50 53.64
CA SER A 490 9.11 20.01 54.51
C SER A 490 9.05 19.23 55.84
N ALA A 491 9.92 18.26 56.02
CA ALA A 491 10.18 17.63 57.31
C ALA A 491 11.05 18.58 58.13
N GLY A 492 10.51 19.00 59.28
CA GLY A 492 11.17 19.90 60.24
C GLY A 492 12.50 19.33 60.76
N GLN A 493 13.36 20.26 61.09
CA GLN A 493 14.59 20.00 61.84
C GLN A 493 14.25 19.56 63.27
N PRO A 494 15.01 18.67 63.90
CA PRO A 494 15.17 18.62 65.34
C PRO A 494 16.41 19.43 65.73
N THR A 495 16.15 20.38 66.64
CA THR A 495 17.10 21.00 67.55
C THR A 495 17.56 19.95 68.52
N ASP A 496 18.84 19.99 68.92
CA ASP A 496 19.44 19.70 70.20
C ASP A 496 20.90 19.35 69.95
N GLU A 497 21.82 19.71 70.69
CA GLU A 497 22.18 20.33 71.94
C GLU A 497 23.73 20.31 72.05
N VAL A 498 24.20 21.35 72.63
CA VAL A 498 25.57 21.60 73.04
C VAL A 498 26.12 20.49 73.93
N THR A 499 27.39 20.11 73.82
CA THR A 499 28.25 19.84 74.99
C THR A 499 29.71 20.13 74.64
N ILE A 500 30.26 21.06 75.43
CA ILE A 500 31.64 21.48 75.61
C ILE A 500 32.39 20.40 76.34
N THR A 501 33.64 20.19 76.01
CA THR A 501 34.82 19.98 76.94
C THR A 501 35.98 19.43 76.09
N THR A 502 37.06 19.94 76.17
CA THR A 502 38.30 20.57 76.62
C THR A 502 39.31 20.63 75.54
#